data_415e3f39c78beb8f7a5c7dcff659e61c
#
_entry.id   415e3f39c78beb8f7a5c7dcff659e61c
#
_cell.length_a   1.000
_cell.length_b   1.000
_cell.length_c   1.000
_cell.angle_alpha   90.00
_cell.angle_beta   90.00
_cell.angle_gamma   90.00
#
_symmetry.space_group_name_H-M   'P 1'
#
loop_
_entity.id
_entity.type
_entity.pdbx_description
1 polymer ?
#
loop_
_entity_poly.entity_id
_entity_poly.type
_entity_poly.pdbx_seq_one_letter_code
_entity_poly.pdbx_strand_id
1 'polypeptide(L)'
;MVDRPRVKWKVPPTEFYKINFDGAMFKEEDRAGIGVIIKDSQGLVLASMSQVIPLPLTVVELETLAAAKALEFASDLSLGKVILEGDSETIINSLNDNSPSLAPFGLPIQEVKNYANLFQCISFLHVCREGNNVAHNLARHARHVNGFSVWMEDVPSHTFTTYQADLPSS
;
A
#
# COMPACT_ATOMS: atom_id res chain seq x y z
N MET A 1 7.62 -33.10 -4.07
CA MET A 1 7.51 -31.64 -4.13
C MET A 1 6.63 -31.19 -2.97
N VAL A 2 7.19 -30.48 -2.01
CA VAL A 2 6.39 -29.98 -0.88
C VAL A 2 5.64 -28.72 -1.38
N ASP A 3 4.32 -28.78 -1.41
CA ASP A 3 3.49 -27.60 -1.67
C ASP A 3 3.78 -26.58 -0.56
N ARG A 4 4.47 -25.49 -0.92
CA ARG A 4 4.60 -24.37 0.00
C ARG A 4 3.23 -23.74 0.15
N PRO A 5 2.74 -23.55 1.39
CA PRO A 5 1.47 -22.84 1.58
C PRO A 5 1.56 -21.46 0.91
N ARG A 6 0.57 -21.12 0.09
CA ARG A 6 0.50 -19.81 -0.52
C ARG A 6 0.38 -18.74 0.57
N VAL A 7 1.27 -17.74 0.51
CA VAL A 7 1.18 -16.59 1.40
C VAL A 7 -0.08 -15.81 1.03
N LYS A 8 -1.03 -15.73 1.95
CA LYS A 8 -2.24 -14.94 1.78
C LYS A 8 -2.15 -13.67 2.60
N TRP A 9 -2.88 -12.67 2.15
CA TRP A 9 -3.15 -11.49 2.97
C TRP A 9 -3.85 -11.90 4.26
N LYS A 10 -3.43 -11.32 5.40
CA LYS A 10 -3.99 -11.63 6.72
C LYS A 10 -4.75 -10.43 7.28
N VAL A 11 -5.90 -10.69 7.91
CA VAL A 11 -6.68 -9.64 8.56
C VAL A 11 -5.89 -9.00 9.71
N PRO A 12 -6.06 -7.69 9.93
CA PRO A 12 -5.50 -7.02 11.11
C PRO A 12 -6.28 -7.38 12.36
N PRO A 13 -5.72 -7.09 13.55
CA PRO A 13 -6.48 -7.20 14.80
C PRO A 13 -7.74 -6.34 14.81
N THR A 14 -8.70 -6.70 15.64
CA THR A 14 -9.91 -5.89 15.87
C THR A 14 -9.53 -4.43 16.19
N GLU A 15 -10.29 -3.48 15.67
CA GLU A 15 -10.09 -2.03 15.78
C GLU A 15 -8.95 -1.48 14.92
N PHE A 16 -8.17 -2.33 14.25
CA PHE A 16 -7.12 -1.90 13.32
C PHE A 16 -7.61 -1.98 11.88
N TYR A 17 -7.07 -1.08 11.06
CA TYR A 17 -7.19 -1.15 9.59
C TYR A 17 -5.82 -1.48 9.01
N LYS A 18 -5.79 -2.34 8.01
CA LYS A 18 -4.57 -2.64 7.30
C LYS A 18 -4.56 -1.90 5.97
N ILE A 19 -3.47 -1.18 5.74
CA ILE A 19 -3.24 -0.36 4.56
C ILE A 19 -2.18 -1.07 3.72
N ASN A 20 -2.53 -1.55 2.53
CA ASN A 20 -1.59 -2.14 1.60
C ASN A 20 -1.32 -1.15 0.48
N PHE A 21 -0.06 -1.01 0.11
CA PHE A 21 0.36 -0.10 -0.96
C PHE A 21 1.32 -0.78 -1.92
N ASP A 22 1.36 -0.30 -3.15
CA ASP A 22 2.31 -0.72 -4.16
C ASP A 22 2.49 0.38 -5.21
N GLY A 23 3.57 0.28 -5.98
CA GLY A 23 3.86 1.13 -7.11
C GLY A 23 4.12 0.32 -8.37
N ALA A 24 3.78 0.86 -9.51
CA ALA A 24 4.05 0.25 -10.82
C ALA A 24 4.65 1.28 -11.77
N MET A 25 5.70 0.91 -12.49
CA MET A 25 6.34 1.79 -13.46
C MET A 25 5.78 1.56 -14.86
N PHE A 26 5.42 2.65 -15.52
CA PHE A 26 4.99 2.67 -16.92
C PHE A 26 6.03 3.45 -17.73
N LYS A 27 7.19 2.83 -17.94
CA LYS A 27 8.38 3.50 -18.51
C LYS A 27 8.13 4.07 -19.90
N GLU A 28 7.39 3.35 -20.73
CA GLU A 28 7.06 3.80 -22.10
C GLU A 28 6.17 5.04 -22.11
N GLU A 29 5.42 5.26 -21.06
CA GLU A 29 4.50 6.41 -20.90
C GLU A 29 5.11 7.52 -20.05
N ASP A 30 6.33 7.33 -19.56
CA ASP A 30 7.04 8.26 -18.66
C ASP A 30 6.21 8.59 -17.40
N ARG A 31 5.50 7.57 -16.88
CA ARG A 31 4.61 7.70 -15.71
C ARG A 31 4.74 6.48 -14.81
N ALA A 32 4.15 6.59 -13.64
CA ALA A 32 4.04 5.49 -12.68
C ALA A 32 2.67 5.50 -12.04
N GLY A 33 2.30 4.37 -11.44
CA GLY A 33 1.04 4.21 -10.73
C GLY A 33 1.25 3.89 -9.26
N ILE A 34 0.36 4.41 -8.43
CA ILE A 34 0.28 4.09 -7.02
C ILE A 34 -1.07 3.43 -6.77
N GLY A 35 -1.07 2.33 -6.05
CA GLY A 35 -2.27 1.63 -5.62
C GLY A 35 -2.28 1.48 -4.10
N VAL A 36 -3.44 1.72 -3.50
CA VAL A 36 -3.64 1.59 -2.06
C VAL A 36 -5.00 0.95 -1.80
N ILE A 37 -5.05 0.02 -0.87
CA ILE A 37 -6.30 -0.52 -0.36
C ILE A 37 -6.27 -0.54 1.16
N ILE A 38 -7.38 -0.18 1.78
CA ILE A 38 -7.56 -0.18 3.22
C ILE A 38 -8.68 -1.16 3.56
N LYS A 39 -8.36 -2.14 4.40
CA LYS A 39 -9.30 -3.19 4.82
C LYS A 39 -9.42 -3.25 6.34
N ASP A 40 -10.60 -3.65 6.80
CA ASP A 40 -10.87 -3.80 8.24
C ASP A 40 -10.46 -5.19 8.76
N SER A 41 -10.76 -5.45 10.03
CA SER A 41 -10.42 -6.73 10.69
C SER A 41 -11.20 -7.93 10.18
N GLN A 42 -12.23 -7.72 9.38
CA GLN A 42 -12.98 -8.80 8.70
C GLN A 42 -12.49 -9.00 7.26
N GLY A 43 -11.54 -8.20 6.80
CA GLY A 43 -11.04 -8.26 5.43
C GLY A 43 -11.87 -7.46 4.43
N LEU A 44 -12.87 -6.72 4.91
CA LEU A 44 -13.73 -5.91 4.05
C LEU A 44 -13.05 -4.58 3.71
N VAL A 45 -13.17 -4.18 2.45
CA VAL A 45 -12.57 -2.93 1.99
C VAL A 45 -13.30 -1.73 2.57
N LEU A 46 -12.53 -0.80 3.16
CA LEU A 46 -13.03 0.51 3.55
C LEU A 46 -12.92 1.48 2.39
N ALA A 47 -11.78 1.48 1.71
CA ALA A 47 -11.52 2.35 0.57
C ALA A 47 -10.34 1.83 -0.24
N SER A 48 -10.32 2.18 -1.51
CA SER A 48 -9.20 1.90 -2.41
C SER A 48 -8.92 3.09 -3.30
N MET A 49 -7.70 3.18 -3.83
CA MET A 49 -7.35 4.25 -4.75
C MET A 49 -6.31 3.80 -5.77
N SER A 50 -6.35 4.46 -6.92
CA SER A 50 -5.31 4.42 -7.95
C SER A 50 -4.95 5.85 -8.31
N GLN A 51 -3.65 6.13 -8.45
CA GLN A 51 -3.15 7.45 -8.80
C GLN A 51 -2.01 7.32 -9.79
N VAL A 52 -2.06 8.11 -10.87
CA VAL A 52 -0.94 8.21 -11.80
C VAL A 52 -0.06 9.39 -11.38
N ILE A 53 1.25 9.20 -11.45
CA ILE A 53 2.26 10.22 -11.10
C ILE A 53 3.32 10.27 -12.20
N PRO A 54 4.13 11.35 -12.27
CA PRO A 54 5.32 11.36 -13.13
C PRO A 54 6.26 10.22 -12.74
N LEU A 55 6.99 9.68 -13.71
CA LEU A 55 7.90 8.56 -13.49
C LEU A 55 9.04 8.95 -12.54
N PRO A 56 9.18 8.29 -11.36
CA PRO A 56 10.33 8.49 -10.49
C PRO A 56 11.60 7.90 -11.11
N LEU A 57 12.77 8.32 -10.59
CA LEU A 57 14.06 7.83 -11.06
C LEU A 57 14.31 6.36 -10.71
N THR A 58 13.80 5.91 -9.55
CA THR A 58 14.05 4.56 -9.06
C THR A 58 12.78 3.91 -8.52
N VAL A 59 12.78 2.58 -8.46
CA VAL A 59 11.69 1.80 -7.83
C VAL A 59 11.59 2.13 -6.34
N VAL A 60 12.72 2.31 -5.66
CA VAL A 60 12.74 2.67 -4.22
C VAL A 60 12.03 4.00 -3.99
N GLU A 61 12.29 4.99 -4.82
CA GLU A 61 11.60 6.29 -4.75
C GLU A 61 10.09 6.13 -4.96
N LEU A 62 9.69 5.34 -5.95
CA LEU A 62 8.27 5.06 -6.22
C LEU A 62 7.60 4.41 -5.02
N GLU A 63 8.20 3.37 -4.43
CA GLU A 63 7.65 2.67 -3.28
C GLU A 63 7.54 3.59 -2.06
N THR A 64 8.50 4.49 -1.88
CA THR A 64 8.46 5.48 -0.80
C THR A 64 7.30 6.47 -1.00
N LEU A 65 7.11 6.95 -2.23
CA LEU A 65 5.99 7.83 -2.57
C LEU A 65 4.65 7.11 -2.38
N ALA A 66 4.58 5.83 -2.75
CA ALA A 66 3.38 5.03 -2.55
C ALA A 66 3.03 4.89 -1.06
N ALA A 67 4.03 4.65 -0.21
CA ALA A 67 3.84 4.58 1.24
C ALA A 67 3.34 5.91 1.80
N ALA A 68 3.91 7.04 1.37
CA ALA A 68 3.48 8.37 1.79
C ALA A 68 2.02 8.64 1.40
N LYS A 69 1.66 8.31 0.17
CA LYS A 69 0.28 8.47 -0.32
C LYS A 69 -0.70 7.58 0.44
N ALA A 70 -0.28 6.36 0.78
CA ALA A 70 -1.09 5.44 1.56
C ALA A 70 -1.45 6.02 2.93
N LEU A 71 -0.46 6.59 3.63
CA LEU A 71 -0.69 7.21 4.95
C LEU A 71 -1.48 8.50 4.87
N GLU A 72 -1.22 9.33 3.85
CA GLU A 72 -2.02 10.53 3.59
C GLU A 72 -3.50 10.16 3.40
N PHE A 73 -3.77 9.16 2.57
CA PHE A 73 -5.11 8.66 2.30
C PHE A 73 -5.81 8.17 3.57
N ALA A 74 -5.12 7.35 4.37
CA ALA A 74 -5.66 6.84 5.63
C ALA A 74 -5.91 7.97 6.64
N SER A 75 -5.03 8.96 6.70
CA SER A 75 -5.19 10.15 7.55
C SER A 75 -6.41 10.96 7.12
N ASP A 76 -6.63 11.14 5.82
CA ASP A 76 -7.79 11.85 5.29
C ASP A 76 -9.11 11.14 5.66
N LEU A 77 -9.07 9.82 5.86
CA LEU A 77 -10.21 9.03 6.32
C LEU A 77 -10.35 8.99 7.84
N SER A 78 -9.52 9.75 8.56
CA SER A 78 -9.53 9.87 10.02
C SER A 78 -9.30 8.55 10.77
N LEU A 79 -8.52 7.64 10.20
CA LEU A 79 -8.18 6.38 10.85
C LEU A 79 -7.16 6.62 11.96
N GLY A 80 -7.33 5.93 13.10
CA GLY A 80 -6.45 6.09 14.26
C GLY A 80 -5.45 4.95 14.45
N LYS A 81 -5.89 3.70 14.26
CA LYS A 81 -5.09 2.51 14.49
C LYS A 81 -4.88 1.76 13.17
N VAL A 82 -3.66 1.74 12.68
CA VAL A 82 -3.37 1.22 11.35
C VAL A 82 -2.10 0.37 11.31
N ILE A 83 -2.07 -0.54 10.33
CA ILE A 83 -0.90 -1.32 9.95
C ILE A 83 -0.62 -0.98 8.48
N LEU A 84 0.56 -0.43 8.20
CA LEU A 84 1.01 -0.18 6.85
C LEU A 84 1.81 -1.39 6.36
N GLU A 85 1.34 -2.03 5.28
CA GLU A 85 1.92 -3.26 4.77
C GLU A 85 2.26 -3.10 3.29
N GLY A 86 3.48 -3.54 2.92
CA GLY A 86 3.92 -3.51 1.53
C GLY A 86 4.94 -4.59 1.24
N ASP A 87 5.23 -4.82 -0.05
CA ASP A 87 6.14 -5.86 -0.48
C ASP A 87 7.58 -5.38 -0.70
N SER A 88 7.87 -4.11 -0.43
CA SER A 88 9.23 -3.58 -0.44
C SER A 88 9.88 -3.72 0.94
N GLU A 89 10.71 -4.75 1.08
CA GLU A 89 11.43 -5.00 2.33
C GLU A 89 12.32 -3.82 2.71
N THR A 90 12.98 -3.21 1.73
CA THR A 90 13.86 -2.04 1.93
C THR A 90 13.10 -0.90 2.60
N ILE A 91 11.92 -0.56 2.10
CA ILE A 91 11.12 0.54 2.64
C ILE A 91 10.60 0.21 4.04
N ILE A 92 10.07 -0.99 4.23
CA ILE A 92 9.53 -1.40 5.53
C ILE A 92 10.65 -1.42 6.59
N ASN A 93 11.83 -1.93 6.26
CA ASN A 93 12.96 -1.93 7.18
C ASN A 93 13.39 -0.50 7.52
N SER A 94 13.40 0.41 6.54
CA SER A 94 13.72 1.82 6.78
C SER A 94 12.71 2.51 7.69
N LEU A 95 11.42 2.15 7.57
CA LEU A 95 10.37 2.70 8.43
C LEU A 95 10.47 2.18 9.86
N ASN A 96 10.92 0.95 10.04
CA ASN A 96 11.12 0.34 11.35
C ASN A 96 12.45 0.74 12.00
N ASP A 97 13.36 1.38 11.25
CA ASP A 97 14.64 1.84 11.75
C ASP A 97 14.48 3.23 12.37
N ASN A 98 14.88 3.37 13.64
CA ASN A 98 14.83 4.64 14.36
C ASN A 98 16.04 5.54 14.06
N SER A 99 17.05 5.05 13.34
CA SER A 99 18.22 5.85 12.98
C SER A 99 17.89 6.85 11.87
N PRO A 100 18.50 8.04 11.86
CA PRO A 100 18.39 8.94 10.70
C PRO A 100 18.93 8.23 9.46
N SER A 101 18.15 8.18 8.39
CA SER A 101 18.60 7.60 7.14
C SER A 101 19.50 8.57 6.39
N LEU A 102 20.73 8.13 6.06
CA LEU A 102 21.66 8.86 5.20
C LEU A 102 21.54 8.40 3.74
N ALA A 103 20.62 7.49 3.43
CA ALA A 103 20.40 7.00 2.08
C ALA A 103 19.83 8.10 1.17
N PRO A 104 20.04 8.03 -0.17
CA PRO A 104 19.49 9.01 -1.11
C PRO A 104 17.96 9.19 -1.00
N PHE A 105 17.24 8.18 -0.52
CA PHE A 105 15.80 8.24 -0.31
C PHE A 105 15.42 8.67 1.12
N GLY A 106 16.36 9.17 1.93
CA GLY A 106 16.13 9.54 3.33
C GLY A 106 15.07 10.62 3.54
N LEU A 107 15.03 11.63 2.66
CA LEU A 107 14.02 12.69 2.76
C LEU A 107 12.60 12.17 2.53
N PRO A 108 12.30 11.38 1.47
CA PRO A 108 10.99 10.77 1.30
C PRO A 108 10.59 9.85 2.45
N ILE A 109 11.51 9.07 3.00
CA ILE A 109 11.25 8.23 4.17
C ILE A 109 10.86 9.08 5.38
N GLN A 110 11.52 10.23 5.57
CA GLN A 110 11.16 11.15 6.66
C GLN A 110 9.74 11.68 6.49
N GLU A 111 9.30 11.94 5.26
CA GLU A 111 7.93 12.35 4.98
C GLU A 111 6.93 11.26 5.41
N VAL A 112 7.21 9.99 5.09
CA VAL A 112 6.38 8.86 5.53
C VAL A 112 6.33 8.80 7.06
N LYS A 113 7.45 8.95 7.73
CA LYS A 113 7.52 8.96 9.20
C LYS A 113 6.74 10.13 9.80
N ASN A 114 6.74 11.28 9.14
CA ASN A 114 5.95 12.44 9.59
C ASN A 114 4.45 12.15 9.50
N TYR A 115 3.98 11.55 8.42
CA TYR A 115 2.59 11.11 8.30
C TYR A 115 2.26 10.05 9.37
N ALA A 116 3.19 9.12 9.63
CA ALA A 116 2.99 8.06 10.62
C ALA A 116 2.69 8.63 12.01
N ASN A 117 3.27 9.78 12.35
CA ASN A 117 3.05 10.43 13.64
C ASN A 117 1.62 10.96 13.84
N LEU A 118 0.83 11.04 12.76
CA LEU A 118 -0.57 11.48 12.85
C LEU A 118 -1.51 10.39 13.39
N PHE A 119 -1.05 9.14 13.43
CA PHE A 119 -1.88 8.02 13.89
C PHE A 119 -1.70 7.76 15.38
N GLN A 120 -2.78 7.35 16.02
CA GLN A 120 -2.76 6.94 17.43
C GLN A 120 -1.85 5.73 17.62
N CYS A 121 -1.91 4.78 16.69
CA CYS A 121 -1.14 3.56 16.73
C CYS A 121 -0.82 3.14 15.29
N ILE A 122 0.45 2.89 15.00
CA ILE A 122 0.87 2.46 13.68
C ILE A 122 2.00 1.45 13.78
N SER A 123 1.97 0.44 12.92
CA SER A 123 3.08 -0.49 12.72
C SER A 123 3.30 -0.71 11.21
N PHE A 124 4.49 -1.18 10.87
CA PHE A 124 4.93 -1.38 9.49
C PHE A 124 5.28 -2.85 9.30
N LEU A 125 4.66 -3.50 8.33
CA LEU A 125 4.86 -4.91 8.05
C LEU A 125 5.27 -5.15 6.61
N HIS A 126 6.23 -6.06 6.42
CA HIS A 126 6.57 -6.58 5.10
C HIS A 126 5.68 -7.78 4.79
N VAL A 127 5.24 -7.89 3.53
CA VAL A 127 4.50 -9.03 3.01
C VAL A 127 5.09 -9.41 1.64
N CYS A 128 5.06 -10.68 1.28
CA CYS A 128 5.42 -11.11 -0.06
C CYS A 128 4.42 -10.59 -1.08
N ARG A 129 4.82 -10.50 -2.36
CA ARG A 129 3.98 -10.04 -3.46
C ARG A 129 2.60 -10.71 -3.45
N GLU A 130 2.53 -12.00 -3.19
CA GLU A 130 1.28 -12.78 -3.16
C GLU A 130 0.28 -12.28 -2.12
N GLY A 131 0.76 -11.71 -1.01
CA GLY A 131 -0.08 -11.09 0.01
C GLY A 131 -0.40 -9.61 -0.27
N ASN A 132 0.08 -9.06 -1.40
CA ASN A 132 -0.08 -7.65 -1.76
C ASN A 132 -0.73 -7.47 -3.14
N ASN A 133 -1.42 -8.49 -3.63
CA ASN A 133 -1.95 -8.53 -5.01
C ASN A 133 -2.96 -7.44 -5.30
N VAL A 134 -3.82 -7.08 -4.36
CA VAL A 134 -4.83 -6.04 -4.58
C VAL A 134 -4.16 -4.68 -4.78
N ALA A 135 -3.22 -4.32 -3.92
CA ALA A 135 -2.48 -3.05 -4.06
C ALA A 135 -1.70 -3.03 -5.38
N HIS A 136 -1.08 -4.15 -5.76
CA HIS A 136 -0.38 -4.27 -7.03
C HIS A 136 -1.33 -4.07 -8.22
N ASN A 137 -2.50 -4.68 -8.20
CA ASN A 137 -3.53 -4.54 -9.23
C ASN A 137 -3.99 -3.08 -9.35
N LEU A 138 -4.22 -2.41 -8.22
CA LEU A 138 -4.61 -0.99 -8.18
C LEU A 138 -3.50 -0.08 -8.74
N ALA A 139 -2.25 -0.37 -8.43
CA ALA A 139 -1.11 0.39 -8.97
C ALA A 139 -1.05 0.27 -10.49
N ARG A 140 -1.22 -0.93 -11.03
CA ARG A 140 -1.24 -1.16 -12.48
C ARG A 140 -2.46 -0.52 -13.15
N HIS A 141 -3.60 -0.51 -12.46
CA HIS A 141 -4.82 0.13 -12.96
C HIS A 141 -4.67 1.65 -13.13
N ALA A 142 -3.76 2.26 -12.42
CA ALA A 142 -3.51 3.71 -12.51
C ALA A 142 -3.19 4.15 -13.95
N ARG A 143 -2.69 3.26 -14.79
CA ARG A 143 -2.45 3.53 -16.23
C ARG A 143 -3.74 3.99 -16.94
N HIS A 144 -4.89 3.50 -16.50
CA HIS A 144 -6.20 3.78 -17.09
C HIS A 144 -6.98 4.87 -16.36
N VAL A 145 -6.37 5.47 -15.33
CA VAL A 145 -6.99 6.51 -14.50
C VAL A 145 -6.51 7.88 -14.97
N ASN A 146 -7.41 8.83 -15.01
CA ASN A 146 -7.07 10.22 -15.30
C ASN A 146 -6.73 10.94 -14.00
N GLY A 147 -5.46 10.85 -13.58
CA GLY A 147 -4.95 11.46 -12.36
C GLY A 147 -5.18 10.59 -11.12
N PHE A 148 -6.35 10.67 -10.53
CA PHE A 148 -6.63 10.09 -9.21
C PHE A 148 -8.06 9.56 -9.17
N SER A 149 -8.24 8.34 -8.68
CA SER A 149 -9.56 7.75 -8.48
C SER A 149 -9.63 7.03 -7.13
N VAL A 150 -10.74 7.22 -6.44
CA VAL A 150 -11.03 6.61 -5.14
C VAL A 150 -12.35 5.83 -5.22
N TRP A 151 -12.37 4.65 -4.62
CA TRP A 151 -13.58 3.83 -4.47
C TRP A 151 -13.83 3.64 -2.98
N MET A 152 -14.95 4.16 -2.48
CA MET A 152 -15.33 4.01 -1.08
C MET A 152 -16.10 2.70 -0.89
N GLU A 153 -15.65 1.90 0.08
CA GLU A 153 -16.22 0.57 0.38
C GLU A 153 -16.21 -0.37 -0.82
N ASP A 154 -15.32 -0.12 -1.79
CA ASP A 154 -15.30 -0.83 -3.06
C ASP A 154 -13.90 -0.84 -3.69
N VAL A 155 -13.77 -1.62 -4.76
CA VAL A 155 -12.61 -1.66 -5.64
C VAL A 155 -13.11 -1.55 -7.10
N PRO A 156 -12.23 -1.18 -8.05
CA PRO A 156 -12.60 -1.23 -9.47
C PRO A 156 -13.08 -2.62 -9.86
N SER A 157 -14.00 -2.70 -10.80
CA SER A 157 -14.64 -3.99 -11.17
C SER A 157 -13.64 -5.08 -11.54
N HIS A 158 -12.56 -4.74 -12.26
CA HIS A 158 -11.55 -5.72 -12.65
C HIS A 158 -10.62 -6.17 -11.51
N THR A 159 -10.64 -5.47 -10.36
CA THR A 159 -9.88 -5.82 -9.15
C THR A 159 -10.68 -6.71 -8.21
N PHE A 160 -11.99 -6.84 -8.44
CA PHE A 160 -12.91 -7.50 -7.51
C PHE A 160 -12.54 -8.96 -7.25
N THR A 161 -12.19 -9.72 -8.26
CA THR A 161 -11.81 -11.13 -8.10
C THR A 161 -10.54 -11.27 -7.26
N THR A 162 -9.56 -10.40 -7.46
CA THR A 162 -8.32 -10.37 -6.68
C THR A 162 -8.61 -10.05 -5.21
N TYR A 163 -9.51 -9.09 -4.97
CA TYR A 163 -9.94 -8.72 -3.64
C TYR A 163 -10.67 -9.88 -2.95
N GLN A 164 -11.60 -10.55 -3.65
CA GLN A 164 -12.33 -11.70 -3.10
C GLN A 164 -11.39 -12.84 -2.65
N ALA A 165 -10.30 -13.05 -3.38
CA ALA A 165 -9.33 -14.09 -3.06
C ALA A 165 -8.63 -13.85 -1.71
N ASP A 166 -8.60 -12.61 -1.23
CA ASP A 166 -8.02 -12.24 0.06
C ASP A 166 -9.01 -12.35 1.23
N LEU A 167 -10.30 -12.52 0.96
CA LEU A 167 -11.28 -12.62 2.03
C LEU A 167 -11.06 -13.89 2.85
N PRO A 168 -11.20 -13.82 4.18
CA PRO A 168 -11.04 -14.99 5.03
C PRO A 168 -12.05 -16.06 4.67
N SER A 169 -11.62 -17.32 4.73
CA SER A 169 -12.53 -18.47 4.57
C SER A 169 -13.50 -18.52 5.74
N SER A 170 -14.77 -18.63 5.43
CA SER A 170 -15.81 -18.84 6.45
C SER A 170 -15.74 -20.24 7.06
#